data_f5348f69d25a538d403c0296883bc4c4
#
_entry.id   f5348f69d25a538d403c0296883bc4c4
#
_cell.length_a   1.000
_cell.length_b   1.000
_cell.length_c   1.000
_cell.angle_alpha   90.00
_cell.angle_beta   90.00
_cell.angle_gamma   90.00
#
_symmetry.space_group_name_H-M   'P 1'
#
loop_
_entity.id
_entity.type
_entity.pdbx_description
1 polymer ?
#
loop_
_entity_poly.entity_id
_entity_poly.type
_entity_poly.pdbx_seq_one_letter_code
_entity_poly.pdbx_strand_id
1 'polypeptide(L)'
;MNENEIDKKLKSYAKYYRKLLENEGIGNADERMTLYEIRLRNMYNSEEFTKHNIYPSTNVSFVYAIIAMCLELKDAGYTDDRIIPVVEKSMEGRWSAFVKILKFIDLFPFCFSVVRMWNRSDHADRVKDSSITYDDFTLGKNKIEYNICKCMYVEMFAHYGIRPLCKIFCNTDLIAYSGLTRHVKFVRHSDLSDGDACFDEIFRK
;
A
#
# COMPACT_ATOMS: atom_id res chain seq x y z
N MET A 1 -14.72 -7.98 -13.25
CA MET A 1 -14.23 -9.36 -12.98
C MET A 1 -15.38 -10.35 -13.11
N ASN A 2 -15.10 -11.62 -13.44
CA ASN A 2 -16.13 -12.66 -13.38
C ASN A 2 -16.25 -13.22 -11.93
N GLU A 3 -17.36 -13.94 -11.62
CA GLU A 3 -17.64 -14.43 -10.27
C GLU A 3 -16.54 -15.36 -9.72
N ASN A 4 -15.97 -16.24 -10.55
CA ASN A 4 -14.89 -17.13 -10.13
C ASN A 4 -13.61 -16.37 -9.72
N GLU A 5 -13.31 -15.28 -10.43
CA GLU A 5 -12.17 -14.40 -10.08
C GLU A 5 -12.44 -13.66 -8.77
N ILE A 6 -13.67 -13.18 -8.58
CA ILE A 6 -14.09 -12.51 -7.33
C ILE A 6 -13.92 -13.47 -6.16
N ASP A 7 -14.45 -14.69 -6.24
CA ASP A 7 -14.34 -15.70 -5.19
C ASP A 7 -12.89 -16.06 -4.86
N LYS A 8 -12.03 -16.16 -5.87
CA LYS A 8 -10.60 -16.40 -5.68
C LYS A 8 -9.92 -15.24 -4.94
N LYS A 9 -10.28 -14.00 -5.27
CA LYS A 9 -9.75 -12.80 -4.60
C LYS A 9 -10.26 -12.70 -3.17
N LEU A 10 -11.55 -12.93 -2.94
CA LEU A 10 -12.13 -12.98 -1.59
C LEU A 10 -11.37 -13.97 -0.71
N LYS A 11 -11.24 -15.23 -1.13
CA LYS A 11 -10.46 -16.26 -0.40
C LYS A 11 -9.01 -15.84 -0.14
N SER A 12 -8.36 -15.17 -1.10
CA SER A 12 -6.98 -14.73 -0.96
C SER A 12 -6.81 -13.63 0.08
N TYR A 13 -7.76 -12.69 0.17
CA TYR A 13 -7.62 -11.50 1.02
C TYR A 13 -8.36 -11.59 2.35
N ALA A 14 -9.41 -12.42 2.46
CA ALA A 14 -10.14 -12.68 3.71
C ALA A 14 -9.24 -13.08 4.87
N LYS A 15 -8.13 -13.78 4.59
CA LYS A 15 -7.14 -14.17 5.61
C LYS A 15 -6.53 -13.00 6.38
N TYR A 16 -6.38 -11.83 5.74
CA TYR A 16 -5.85 -10.64 6.42
C TYR A 16 -6.85 -10.08 7.42
N TYR A 17 -8.12 -9.99 7.02
CA TYR A 17 -9.19 -9.52 7.92
C TYR A 17 -9.43 -10.51 9.05
N ARG A 18 -9.45 -11.82 8.78
CA ARG A 18 -9.55 -12.84 9.83
C ARG A 18 -8.43 -12.72 10.85
N LYS A 19 -7.17 -12.62 10.39
CA LYS A 19 -6.01 -12.39 11.26
C LYS A 19 -6.15 -11.12 12.10
N LEU A 20 -6.70 -10.05 11.52
CA LEU A 20 -6.96 -8.80 12.22
C LEU A 20 -7.98 -9.02 13.33
N LEU A 21 -9.12 -9.65 13.05
CA LEU A 21 -10.16 -9.93 14.04
C LEU A 21 -9.64 -10.79 15.21
N GLU A 22 -8.82 -11.80 14.90
CA GLU A 22 -8.17 -12.65 15.89
C GLU A 22 -7.19 -11.87 16.78
N ASN A 23 -6.32 -11.04 16.17
CA ASN A 23 -5.32 -10.25 16.89
C ASN A 23 -5.93 -9.21 17.84
N GLU A 24 -7.07 -8.63 17.44
CA GLU A 24 -7.76 -7.60 18.23
C GLU A 24 -8.81 -8.17 19.19
N GLY A 25 -9.03 -9.50 19.17
CA GLY A 25 -10.04 -10.14 20.00
C GLY A 25 -11.46 -9.61 19.73
N ILE A 26 -11.76 -9.25 18.48
CA ILE A 26 -13.06 -8.70 18.10
C ILE A 26 -14.09 -9.82 18.15
N GLY A 27 -15.12 -9.63 18.99
CA GLY A 27 -16.25 -10.55 19.06
C GLY A 27 -17.02 -10.63 17.74
N ASN A 28 -17.83 -11.69 17.55
CA ASN A 28 -18.65 -11.92 16.36
C ASN A 28 -17.82 -12.01 15.06
N ALA A 29 -16.63 -12.63 15.13
CA ALA A 29 -15.69 -12.69 14.01
C ALA A 29 -16.32 -13.25 12.72
N ASP A 30 -17.18 -14.28 12.81
CA ASP A 30 -17.84 -14.87 11.64
C ASP A 30 -18.87 -13.92 11.00
N GLU A 31 -19.63 -13.18 11.81
CA GLU A 31 -20.56 -12.15 11.32
C GLU A 31 -19.77 -11.02 10.63
N ARG A 32 -18.69 -10.53 11.24
CA ARG A 32 -17.80 -9.53 10.66
C ARG A 32 -17.16 -9.99 9.35
N MET A 33 -16.73 -11.24 9.29
CA MET A 33 -16.21 -11.83 8.07
C MET A 33 -17.23 -11.84 6.95
N THR A 34 -18.49 -12.19 7.27
CA THR A 34 -19.60 -12.18 6.31
C THR A 34 -19.85 -10.77 5.76
N LEU A 35 -19.90 -9.76 6.63
CA LEU A 35 -20.10 -8.35 6.24
C LEU A 35 -18.94 -7.87 5.35
N TYR A 36 -17.72 -8.17 5.72
CA TYR A 36 -16.53 -7.85 4.92
C TYR A 36 -16.60 -8.46 3.52
N GLU A 37 -16.96 -9.75 3.40
CA GLU A 37 -17.03 -10.44 2.11
C GLU A 37 -18.15 -9.87 1.22
N ILE A 38 -19.31 -9.55 1.79
CA ILE A 38 -20.41 -8.88 1.09
C ILE A 38 -19.94 -7.50 0.58
N ARG A 39 -19.34 -6.70 1.44
CA ARG A 39 -18.83 -5.37 1.08
C ARG A 39 -17.83 -5.45 -0.05
N LEU A 40 -16.81 -6.31 0.10
CA LEU A 40 -15.74 -6.44 -0.90
C LEU A 40 -16.27 -6.96 -2.24
N ARG A 41 -17.23 -7.89 -2.24
CA ARG A 41 -17.90 -8.36 -3.46
C ARG A 41 -18.64 -7.21 -4.16
N ASN A 42 -19.40 -6.41 -3.41
CA ASN A 42 -20.10 -5.26 -3.95
C ASN A 42 -19.11 -4.23 -4.55
N MET A 43 -18.00 -4.00 -3.88
CA MET A 43 -16.95 -3.11 -4.37
C MET A 43 -16.33 -3.62 -5.67
N TYR A 44 -16.04 -4.92 -5.79
CA TYR A 44 -15.50 -5.52 -7.03
C TYR A 44 -16.48 -5.48 -8.21
N ASN A 45 -17.78 -5.41 -7.95
CA ASN A 45 -18.83 -5.27 -8.96
C ASN A 45 -19.17 -3.81 -9.29
N SER A 46 -18.52 -2.84 -8.64
CA SER A 46 -18.79 -1.42 -8.86
C SER A 46 -18.14 -0.88 -10.14
N GLU A 47 -18.72 0.18 -10.70
CA GLU A 47 -18.11 0.94 -11.81
C GLU A 47 -16.76 1.53 -11.39
N GLU A 48 -16.65 1.96 -10.14
CA GLU A 48 -15.43 2.57 -9.61
C GLU A 48 -14.27 1.58 -9.58
N PHE A 49 -14.51 0.32 -9.18
CA PHE A 49 -13.50 -0.71 -9.29
C PHE A 49 -13.05 -0.91 -10.74
N THR A 50 -13.98 -0.90 -11.69
CA THR A 50 -13.66 -1.06 -13.12
C THR A 50 -12.80 0.07 -13.63
N LYS A 51 -13.09 1.32 -13.22
CA LYS A 51 -12.26 2.49 -13.56
C LYS A 51 -10.82 2.37 -13.05
N HIS A 52 -10.64 1.88 -11.83
CA HIS A 52 -9.32 1.74 -11.22
C HIS A 52 -8.55 0.50 -11.69
N ASN A 53 -9.25 -0.57 -12.06
CA ASN A 53 -8.62 -1.85 -12.42
C ASN A 53 -7.90 -1.85 -13.78
N ILE A 54 -7.76 -0.70 -14.41
CA ILE A 54 -7.02 -0.50 -15.66
C ILE A 54 -5.51 -0.30 -15.44
N TYR A 55 -5.06 -0.13 -14.20
CA TYR A 55 -3.67 0.19 -13.88
C TYR A 55 -2.85 -1.10 -13.57
N PRO A 56 -2.05 -1.63 -14.52
CA PRO A 56 -1.34 -2.89 -14.33
C PRO A 56 -0.22 -2.81 -13.29
N SER A 57 0.37 -1.64 -13.05
CA SER A 57 1.40 -1.45 -12.03
C SER A 57 0.85 -1.53 -10.60
N THR A 58 -0.47 -1.51 -10.44
CA THR A 58 -1.14 -1.45 -9.15
C THR A 58 -2.00 -2.69 -8.90
N ASN A 59 -1.83 -3.30 -7.74
CA ASN A 59 -2.72 -4.40 -7.32
C ASN A 59 -4.04 -3.85 -6.76
N VAL A 60 -4.89 -3.33 -7.65
CA VAL A 60 -6.16 -2.67 -7.32
C VAL A 60 -7.05 -3.55 -6.44
N SER A 61 -7.17 -4.84 -6.78
CA SER A 61 -8.00 -5.75 -5.98
C SER A 61 -7.54 -5.91 -4.53
N PHE A 62 -6.24 -5.82 -4.28
CA PHE A 62 -5.72 -5.82 -2.91
C PHE A 62 -6.01 -4.49 -2.18
N VAL A 63 -5.88 -3.36 -2.87
CA VAL A 63 -6.21 -2.05 -2.30
C VAL A 63 -7.67 -2.01 -1.86
N TYR A 64 -8.58 -2.47 -2.70
CA TYR A 64 -10.01 -2.56 -2.37
C TYR A 64 -10.30 -3.50 -1.18
N ALA A 65 -9.54 -4.60 -1.05
CA ALA A 65 -9.65 -5.46 0.12
C ALA A 65 -9.26 -4.73 1.42
N ILE A 66 -8.22 -3.90 1.37
CA ILE A 66 -7.81 -3.09 2.53
C ILE A 66 -8.82 -1.97 2.81
N ILE A 67 -9.36 -1.30 1.79
CA ILE A 67 -10.42 -0.30 1.96
C ILE A 67 -11.63 -0.94 2.64
N ALA A 68 -12.07 -2.13 2.20
CA ALA A 68 -13.16 -2.85 2.83
C ALA A 68 -12.89 -3.15 4.30
N MET A 69 -11.66 -3.58 4.66
CA MET A 69 -11.26 -3.79 6.06
C MET A 69 -11.37 -2.50 6.88
N CYS A 70 -10.88 -1.38 6.35
CA CYS A 70 -10.95 -0.08 7.01
C CYS A 70 -12.40 0.35 7.26
N LEU A 71 -13.27 0.18 6.28
CA LEU A 71 -14.69 0.52 6.40
C LEU A 71 -15.40 -0.34 7.45
N GLU A 72 -15.15 -1.66 7.48
CA GLU A 72 -15.69 -2.55 8.51
C GLU A 72 -15.23 -2.16 9.93
N LEU A 73 -13.98 -1.72 10.08
CA LEU A 73 -13.48 -1.24 11.36
C LEU A 73 -14.11 0.11 11.75
N LYS A 74 -14.33 1.02 10.80
CA LYS A 74 -15.06 2.27 11.07
C LYS A 74 -16.48 1.99 11.50
N ASP A 75 -17.19 1.08 10.85
CA ASP A 75 -18.56 0.67 11.25
C ASP A 75 -18.57 -0.03 12.62
N ALA A 76 -17.44 -0.61 13.04
CA ALA A 76 -17.23 -1.13 14.38
C ALA A 76 -16.85 -0.06 15.42
N GLY A 77 -16.77 1.23 15.02
CA GLY A 77 -16.46 2.36 15.90
C GLY A 77 -14.97 2.62 16.14
N TYR A 78 -14.08 2.05 15.32
CA TYR A 78 -12.65 2.33 15.40
C TYR A 78 -12.34 3.70 14.81
N THR A 79 -11.45 4.43 15.47
CA THR A 79 -10.91 5.70 14.98
C THR A 79 -9.77 5.47 13.96
N ASP A 80 -9.48 6.46 13.12
CA ASP A 80 -8.48 6.32 12.05
C ASP A 80 -7.08 5.99 12.59
N ASP A 81 -6.68 6.63 13.68
CA ASP A 81 -5.42 6.40 14.39
C ASP A 81 -5.27 4.97 14.94
N ARG A 82 -6.38 4.31 15.27
CA ARG A 82 -6.40 2.90 15.68
C ARG A 82 -6.44 1.94 14.49
N ILE A 83 -7.14 2.30 13.41
CA ILE A 83 -7.26 1.46 12.21
C ILE A 83 -5.91 1.23 11.54
N ILE A 84 -5.10 2.28 11.38
CA ILE A 84 -3.83 2.22 10.67
C ILE A 84 -2.92 1.10 11.24
N PRO A 85 -2.50 1.13 12.52
CA PRO A 85 -1.57 0.13 13.05
C PRO A 85 -2.16 -1.29 13.08
N VAL A 86 -3.47 -1.42 13.28
CA VAL A 86 -4.15 -2.72 13.32
C VAL A 86 -4.16 -3.39 11.94
N VAL A 87 -4.46 -2.62 10.88
CA VAL A 87 -4.43 -3.11 9.50
C VAL A 87 -3.00 -3.41 9.06
N GLU A 88 -2.04 -2.53 9.34
CA GLU A 88 -0.62 -2.77 9.04
C GLU A 88 -0.10 -4.06 9.67
N LYS A 89 -0.41 -4.29 10.94
CA LYS A 89 -0.05 -5.52 11.66
C LYS A 89 -0.62 -6.78 11.00
N SER A 90 -1.86 -6.71 10.48
CA SER A 90 -2.45 -7.84 9.76
C SER A 90 -1.69 -8.21 8.48
N MET A 91 -0.99 -7.24 7.89
CA MET A 91 -0.24 -7.36 6.64
C MET A 91 1.27 -7.61 6.81
N GLU A 92 1.82 -7.61 8.03
CA GLU A 92 3.28 -7.71 8.28
C GLU A 92 3.97 -8.82 7.50
N GLY A 93 3.33 -9.99 7.36
CA GLY A 93 3.88 -11.12 6.61
C GLY A 93 4.04 -10.88 5.10
N ARG A 94 3.31 -9.91 4.54
CA ARG A 94 3.32 -9.63 3.10
C ARG A 94 4.66 -9.03 2.64
N TRP A 95 5.24 -8.17 3.47
CA TRP A 95 6.46 -7.43 3.13
C TRP A 95 7.73 -8.07 3.67
N SER A 96 7.62 -9.05 4.57
CA SER A 96 8.76 -9.64 5.28
C SER A 96 9.82 -10.25 4.36
N ALA A 97 9.42 -10.91 3.28
CA ALA A 97 10.35 -11.47 2.30
C ALA A 97 11.11 -10.38 1.55
N PHE A 98 10.43 -9.31 1.14
CA PHE A 98 11.03 -8.19 0.44
C PHE A 98 12.03 -7.44 1.33
N VAL A 99 11.66 -7.15 2.57
CA VAL A 99 12.56 -6.53 3.57
C VAL A 99 13.81 -7.39 3.79
N LYS A 100 13.67 -8.72 3.87
CA LYS A 100 14.82 -9.64 3.99
C LYS A 100 15.75 -9.59 2.78
N ILE A 101 15.18 -9.51 1.57
CA ILE A 101 15.96 -9.36 0.32
C ILE A 101 16.73 -8.04 0.34
N LEU A 102 16.07 -6.92 0.67
CA LEU A 102 16.75 -5.62 0.76
C LEU A 102 17.83 -5.61 1.83
N LYS A 103 17.58 -6.21 3.00
CA LYS A 103 18.57 -6.36 4.05
C LYS A 103 19.79 -7.16 3.61
N PHE A 104 19.59 -8.22 2.80
CA PHE A 104 20.70 -8.98 2.22
C PHE A 104 21.48 -8.15 1.20
N ILE A 105 20.80 -7.43 0.30
CA ILE A 105 21.45 -6.57 -0.69
C ILE A 105 22.24 -5.44 -0.02
N ASP A 106 21.77 -4.92 1.13
CA ASP A 106 22.43 -3.87 1.90
C ASP A 106 23.75 -4.31 2.56
N LEU A 107 24.13 -5.61 2.47
CA LEU A 107 25.47 -6.07 2.85
C LEU A 107 26.55 -5.66 1.84
N PHE A 108 26.18 -5.27 0.62
CA PHE A 108 27.09 -5.04 -0.48
C PHE A 108 27.16 -3.55 -0.86
N PRO A 109 28.35 -3.04 -1.23
CA PRO A 109 28.55 -1.62 -1.57
C PRO A 109 27.80 -1.17 -2.84
N PHE A 110 27.35 -2.09 -3.68
CA PHE A 110 26.53 -1.80 -4.86
C PHE A 110 25.02 -1.64 -4.55
N CYS A 111 24.60 -1.75 -3.29
CA CYS A 111 23.21 -1.69 -2.86
C CYS A 111 22.48 -0.47 -3.44
N PHE A 112 23.07 0.73 -3.34
CA PHE A 112 22.46 1.94 -3.90
C PHE A 112 22.21 1.85 -5.41
N SER A 113 23.08 1.18 -6.15
CA SER A 113 22.90 0.99 -7.60
C SER A 113 21.68 0.10 -7.90
N VAL A 114 21.45 -0.94 -7.09
CA VAL A 114 20.27 -1.80 -7.20
C VAL A 114 18.99 -1.01 -6.87
N VAL A 115 19.00 -0.27 -5.77
CA VAL A 115 17.86 0.58 -5.37
C VAL A 115 17.55 1.62 -6.45
N ARG A 116 18.59 2.24 -7.04
CA ARG A 116 18.45 3.20 -8.13
C ARG A 116 17.85 2.58 -9.39
N MET A 117 18.27 1.37 -9.75
CA MET A 117 17.71 0.64 -10.90
C MET A 117 16.25 0.28 -10.65
N TRP A 118 15.91 -0.20 -9.46
CA TRP A 118 14.54 -0.50 -9.07
C TRP A 118 13.65 0.75 -9.12
N ASN A 119 14.06 1.86 -8.50
CA ASN A 119 13.28 3.11 -8.54
C ASN A 119 13.08 3.62 -9.98
N ARG A 120 14.08 3.47 -10.85
CA ARG A 120 13.96 3.81 -12.28
C ARG A 120 12.87 2.98 -12.96
N SER A 121 12.85 1.65 -12.71
CA SER A 121 11.88 0.74 -13.32
C SER A 121 10.47 1.03 -12.79
N ASP A 122 10.31 1.17 -11.47
CA ASP A 122 9.01 1.46 -10.85
C ASP A 122 8.45 2.80 -11.35
N HIS A 123 9.26 3.84 -11.38
CA HIS A 123 8.87 5.14 -11.94
C HIS A 123 8.39 5.02 -13.40
N ALA A 124 9.14 4.30 -14.25
CA ALA A 124 8.76 4.12 -15.65
C ALA A 124 7.41 3.40 -15.79
N ASP A 125 7.15 2.37 -14.99
CA ASP A 125 5.89 1.63 -15.00
C ASP A 125 4.72 2.51 -14.53
N ARG A 126 4.91 3.29 -13.45
CA ARG A 126 3.90 4.20 -12.90
C ARG A 126 3.54 5.35 -13.83
N VAL A 127 4.54 5.92 -14.50
CA VAL A 127 4.32 6.97 -15.51
C VAL A 127 3.60 6.41 -16.73
N LYS A 128 4.00 5.21 -17.19
CA LYS A 128 3.41 4.55 -18.35
C LYS A 128 1.90 4.28 -18.20
N ASP A 129 1.46 3.86 -17.02
CA ASP A 129 0.05 3.58 -16.77
C ASP A 129 -0.69 4.74 -16.07
N SER A 130 0.01 5.85 -15.80
CA SER A 130 -0.54 7.04 -15.15
C SER A 130 -1.12 6.79 -13.76
N SER A 131 -0.68 5.73 -13.07
CA SER A 131 -1.13 5.41 -11.70
C SER A 131 -0.59 6.38 -10.66
N ILE A 132 0.57 6.99 -10.94
CA ILE A 132 1.21 8.01 -10.11
C ILE A 132 1.68 9.15 -11.02
N THR A 133 1.46 10.39 -10.59
CA THR A 133 1.99 11.59 -11.25
C THR A 133 3.08 12.18 -10.37
N TYR A 134 4.24 12.41 -10.98
CA TYR A 134 5.39 13.04 -10.34
C TYR A 134 5.52 14.48 -10.85
N ASP A 135 5.74 15.43 -9.93
CA ASP A 135 6.14 16.79 -10.28
C ASP A 135 7.63 16.86 -10.59
N ASP A 136 8.42 16.06 -9.86
CA ASP A 136 9.86 15.93 -10.05
C ASP A 136 10.29 14.50 -9.77
N PHE A 137 11.30 14.03 -10.52
CA PHE A 137 11.93 12.73 -10.32
C PHE A 137 13.39 12.76 -10.79
N THR A 138 14.30 12.77 -9.85
CA THR A 138 15.75 12.86 -10.12
C THR A 138 16.48 11.60 -9.68
N LEU A 139 17.23 10.98 -10.61
CA LEU A 139 18.10 9.83 -10.39
C LEU A 139 19.58 10.24 -10.40
N GLY A 140 20.04 10.90 -9.34
CA GLY A 140 21.42 11.30 -9.19
C GLY A 140 22.39 10.14 -8.92
N LYS A 141 23.69 10.44 -8.86
CA LYS A 141 24.75 9.45 -8.60
C LYS A 141 24.70 8.92 -7.16
N ASN A 142 24.38 9.79 -6.21
CA ASN A 142 24.38 9.48 -4.77
C ASN A 142 23.03 9.78 -4.09
N LYS A 143 22.05 10.28 -4.83
CA LYS A 143 20.74 10.67 -4.33
C LYS A 143 19.68 10.37 -5.38
N ILE A 144 18.53 9.90 -4.92
CA ILE A 144 17.28 9.84 -5.66
C ILE A 144 16.31 10.73 -4.91
N GLU A 145 15.56 11.57 -5.60
CA GLU A 145 14.52 12.39 -5.03
C GLU A 145 13.31 12.46 -5.95
N TYR A 146 12.14 12.53 -5.38
CA TYR A 146 10.91 12.67 -6.14
C TYR A 146 9.80 13.30 -5.33
N ASN A 147 8.97 14.04 -6.06
CA ASN A 147 7.71 14.59 -5.57
C ASN A 147 6.55 13.89 -6.29
N ILE A 148 5.63 13.33 -5.51
CA ILE A 148 4.39 12.74 -6.02
C ILE A 148 3.26 13.71 -5.72
N CYS A 149 2.60 14.23 -6.76
CA CYS A 149 1.46 15.14 -6.63
C CYS A 149 0.10 14.42 -6.78
N LYS A 150 0.09 13.24 -7.43
CA LYS A 150 -1.12 12.45 -7.61
C LYS A 150 -0.81 10.96 -7.46
N CYS A 151 -1.65 10.26 -6.72
CA CYS A 151 -1.51 8.83 -6.47
C CYS A 151 -2.90 8.17 -6.49
N MET A 152 -3.08 7.18 -7.36
CA MET A 152 -4.35 6.47 -7.47
C MET A 152 -4.78 5.76 -6.18
N TYR A 153 -3.83 5.34 -5.31
CA TYR A 153 -4.19 4.77 -4.01
C TYR A 153 -4.96 5.79 -3.15
N VAL A 154 -4.47 7.03 -3.12
CA VAL A 154 -5.13 8.14 -2.39
C VAL A 154 -6.50 8.44 -2.99
N GLU A 155 -6.65 8.40 -4.30
CA GLU A 155 -7.94 8.61 -4.97
C GLU A 155 -8.96 7.51 -4.60
N MET A 156 -8.52 6.23 -4.57
CA MET A 156 -9.37 5.13 -4.15
C MET A 156 -9.86 5.31 -2.70
N PHE A 157 -8.98 5.64 -1.77
CA PHE A 157 -9.37 5.88 -0.37
C PHE A 157 -10.25 7.12 -0.21
N ALA A 158 -9.98 8.19 -0.98
CA ALA A 158 -10.77 9.42 -0.97
C ALA A 158 -12.19 9.19 -1.50
N HIS A 159 -12.36 8.35 -2.53
CA HIS A 159 -13.68 7.98 -3.05
C HIS A 159 -14.60 7.41 -1.97
N TYR A 160 -14.05 6.63 -1.03
CA TYR A 160 -14.78 6.07 0.11
C TYR A 160 -14.81 6.96 1.36
N GLY A 161 -14.34 8.22 1.26
CA GLY A 161 -14.34 9.17 2.39
C GLY A 161 -13.32 8.86 3.50
N ILE A 162 -12.33 8.02 3.23
CA ILE A 162 -11.33 7.56 4.20
C ILE A 162 -9.90 7.86 3.74
N ARG A 163 -9.68 8.97 3.04
CA ARG A 163 -8.38 9.40 2.52
C ARG A 163 -7.23 9.26 3.54
N PRO A 164 -7.35 9.68 4.81
CA PRO A 164 -6.26 9.58 5.78
C PRO A 164 -5.77 8.15 6.00
N LEU A 165 -6.63 7.14 5.84
CA LEU A 165 -6.27 5.72 5.98
C LEU A 165 -5.40 5.20 4.83
N CYS A 166 -5.23 5.96 3.73
CA CYS A 166 -4.24 5.64 2.70
C CYS A 166 -2.81 5.62 3.25
N LYS A 167 -2.57 6.22 4.42
CA LYS A 167 -1.31 6.15 5.15
C LYS A 167 -0.79 4.72 5.32
N ILE A 168 -1.67 3.75 5.43
CA ILE A 168 -1.34 2.30 5.44
C ILE A 168 -0.47 1.92 4.22
N PHE A 169 -0.78 2.47 3.04
CA PHE A 169 0.03 2.23 1.83
C PHE A 169 1.26 3.12 1.77
N CYS A 170 1.17 4.39 2.18
CA CYS A 170 2.33 5.28 2.27
C CYS A 170 3.40 4.70 3.20
N ASN A 171 3.01 4.10 4.33
CA ASN A 171 3.94 3.46 5.27
C ASN A 171 4.60 2.20 4.71
N THR A 172 4.09 1.58 3.63
CA THR A 172 4.74 0.41 3.02
C THR A 172 6.14 0.70 2.50
N ASP A 173 6.41 1.93 2.05
CA ASP A 173 7.75 2.33 1.63
C ASP A 173 8.70 2.40 2.83
N LEU A 174 8.25 2.98 3.94
CA LEU A 174 9.02 3.01 5.19
C LEU A 174 9.37 1.59 5.64
N ILE A 175 8.41 0.67 5.58
CA ILE A 175 8.62 -0.74 5.90
C ILE A 175 9.62 -1.37 4.92
N ALA A 176 9.43 -1.16 3.62
CA ALA A 176 10.31 -1.72 2.59
C ALA A 176 11.76 -1.27 2.79
N TYR A 177 11.97 0.05 2.93
CA TYR A 177 13.31 0.62 3.12
C TYR A 177 13.91 0.38 4.51
N SER A 178 13.14 -0.10 5.50
CA SER A 178 13.66 -0.43 6.85
C SER A 178 14.75 -1.49 6.84
N GLY A 179 14.82 -2.31 5.78
CA GLY A 179 15.89 -3.28 5.57
C GLY A 179 17.25 -2.65 5.17
N LEU A 180 17.27 -1.39 4.76
CA LEU A 180 18.44 -0.69 4.25
C LEU A 180 19.04 0.20 5.36
N THR A 181 20.10 -0.28 6.01
CA THR A 181 20.68 0.41 7.18
C THR A 181 22.13 0.83 6.99
N ARG A 182 22.87 0.21 6.06
CA ARG A 182 24.33 0.37 5.88
C ARG A 182 24.68 1.33 4.77
N HIS A 183 24.17 1.07 3.55
CA HIS A 183 24.60 1.76 2.33
C HIS A 183 23.54 2.70 1.75
N VAL A 184 22.30 2.62 2.27
CA VAL A 184 21.18 3.45 1.80
C VAL A 184 20.42 4.02 2.98
N LYS A 185 19.93 5.25 2.83
CA LYS A 185 19.00 5.90 3.77
C LYS A 185 17.79 6.39 2.99
N PHE A 186 16.59 6.01 3.42
CA PHE A 186 15.34 6.56 2.94
C PHE A 186 14.82 7.62 3.90
N VAL A 187 14.31 8.73 3.40
CA VAL A 187 13.69 9.81 4.17
C VAL A 187 12.41 10.24 3.49
N ARG A 188 11.30 10.16 4.19
CA ARG A 188 10.02 10.75 3.80
C ARG A 188 9.81 12.05 4.57
N HIS A 189 9.53 13.12 3.86
CA HIS A 189 9.29 14.44 4.44
C HIS A 189 7.79 14.76 4.57
N SER A 190 6.99 14.27 3.64
CA SER A 190 5.54 14.46 3.61
C SER A 190 4.87 13.32 2.85
N ASP A 191 3.57 13.14 3.00
CA ASP A 191 2.81 12.19 2.19
C ASP A 191 1.41 12.70 1.80
N LEU A 192 0.90 12.15 0.70
CA LEU A 192 -0.38 12.53 0.11
C LEU A 192 -1.59 12.19 0.98
N SER A 193 -1.48 11.26 1.93
CA SER A 193 -2.59 10.91 2.82
C SER A 193 -2.92 12.03 3.80
N ASP A 194 -1.91 12.82 4.19
CA ASP A 194 -2.05 13.97 5.07
C ASP A 194 -2.54 15.24 4.34
N GLY A 195 -2.64 15.20 3.00
CA GLY A 195 -3.13 16.33 2.18
C GLY A 195 -2.05 17.04 1.38
N ASP A 196 -0.78 16.85 1.75
CA ASP A 196 0.37 17.46 1.10
C ASP A 196 0.88 16.61 -0.09
N ALA A 197 1.75 17.19 -0.93
CA ALA A 197 2.51 16.40 -1.88
C ALA A 197 3.47 15.45 -1.15
N CYS A 198 3.68 14.26 -1.68
CA CYS A 198 4.67 13.34 -1.12
C CYS A 198 6.07 13.73 -1.59
N PHE A 199 6.96 14.01 -0.65
CA PHE A 199 8.37 14.25 -0.94
C PHE A 199 9.25 13.20 -0.26
N ASP A 200 9.96 12.42 -1.09
CA ASP A 200 10.84 11.34 -0.67
C ASP A 200 12.27 11.53 -1.18
N GLU A 201 13.23 11.16 -0.36
CA GLU A 201 14.66 11.16 -0.68
C GLU A 201 15.32 9.84 -0.31
N ILE A 202 16.18 9.34 -1.20
CA ILE A 202 16.96 8.13 -0.99
C ILE A 202 18.44 8.47 -1.18
N PHE A 203 19.23 8.33 -0.14
CA PHE A 203 20.64 8.68 -0.13
C PHE A 203 21.52 7.43 -0.15
N ARG A 204 22.63 7.52 -0.88
CA ARG A 204 23.78 6.64 -0.67
C ARG A 204 24.52 7.12 0.58
N LYS A 205 24.73 6.19 1.53
CA LYS A 205 25.60 6.41 2.69
C LYS A 205 27.06 6.17 2.34
#